data_7a529de9cb5b64cb6eade028815a0405
#
_entry.id   7a529de9cb5b64cb6eade028815a0405
#
_cell.length_a   1.000
_cell.length_b   1.000
_cell.length_c   1.000
_cell.angle_alpha   90.00
_cell.angle_beta   90.00
_cell.angle_gamma   90.00
#
_symmetry.space_group_name_H-M   'P 1'
#
loop_
_entity.id
_entity.type
_entity.pdbx_description
1 polymer ?
#
loop_
_entity_poly.entity_id
_entity_poly.type
_entity_poly.pdbx_seq_one_letter_code
_entity_poly.pdbx_strand_id
1 'polypeptide(L)'
;KSSDERMRLLKERYGDRFLDLTLEELLSRPIERFRSRLASVDLLVIRTQDPDQIAENLGGWRARKYLTDVIGEMAAVVRRLATVGFSNIVISADHGHVMVHEIAPGDVVGKPPGEWMMAKRRSLLGRALAAGPGVVILKAGHVGIQGDPDEICVPVGFKVFSAGASYFHEGISLQEALVPVIVVRVRGSLAGQGRREISVRYRSDRFTSRVIGLRVECSGLDFGEPIRVRVEAYEGTSAKASIVGEAADCEARDERTHEVTLQPGAETQVPVLIDPDFSGPKVEIRIIDPQTGVIWARCELRNALLE
;
A
#
# COMPACT_ATOMS: atom_id res chain seq x y z
N LYS A 1 -8.16 5.85 -24.44
CA LYS A 1 -9.36 5.54 -23.62
C LYS A 1 -9.08 5.95 -22.19
N SER A 2 -10.01 6.64 -21.54
CA SER A 2 -9.91 6.98 -20.11
C SER A 2 -9.95 5.73 -19.22
N SER A 3 -9.56 5.88 -17.95
CA SER A 3 -9.67 4.81 -16.97
C SER A 3 -11.12 4.29 -16.88
N ASP A 4 -12.08 5.19 -16.85
CA ASP A 4 -13.50 4.84 -16.73
C ASP A 4 -14.04 4.11 -17.99
N GLU A 5 -13.58 4.49 -19.19
CA GLU A 5 -13.91 3.75 -20.41
C GLU A 5 -13.36 2.32 -20.37
N ARG A 6 -12.14 2.12 -19.84
CA ARG A 6 -11.56 0.79 -19.66
C ARG A 6 -12.37 -0.04 -18.66
N MET A 7 -12.78 0.54 -17.53
CA MET A 7 -13.62 -0.16 -16.54
C MET A 7 -15.00 -0.49 -17.10
N ARG A 8 -15.59 0.38 -17.91
CA ARG A 8 -16.85 0.10 -18.60
C ARG A 8 -16.77 -1.13 -19.51
N LEU A 9 -15.70 -1.26 -20.29
CA LEU A 9 -15.49 -2.45 -21.14
C LEU A 9 -15.38 -3.74 -20.32
N LEU A 10 -14.74 -3.69 -19.16
CA LEU A 10 -14.67 -4.83 -18.25
C LEU A 10 -16.04 -5.15 -17.66
N LYS A 11 -16.81 -4.13 -17.27
CA LYS A 11 -18.18 -4.31 -16.78
C LYS A 11 -19.11 -4.90 -17.86
N GLU A 12 -18.98 -4.47 -19.10
CA GLU A 12 -19.72 -5.04 -20.23
C GLU A 12 -19.39 -6.52 -20.45
N ARG A 13 -18.12 -6.90 -20.27
CA ARG A 13 -17.64 -8.28 -20.47
C ARG A 13 -18.00 -9.24 -19.34
N TYR A 14 -17.89 -8.80 -18.09
CA TYR A 14 -18.02 -9.66 -16.91
C TYR A 14 -19.35 -9.48 -16.18
N GLY A 15 -20.12 -8.44 -16.49
CA GLY A 15 -21.41 -8.16 -15.86
C GLY A 15 -21.30 -7.95 -14.37
N ASP A 16 -22.18 -8.60 -13.60
CA ASP A 16 -22.19 -8.48 -12.13
C ASP A 16 -21.06 -9.22 -11.42
N ARG A 17 -20.28 -10.01 -12.16
CA ARG A 17 -19.07 -10.67 -11.66
C ARG A 17 -17.82 -9.80 -11.73
N PHE A 18 -17.94 -8.55 -12.17
CA PHE A 18 -16.91 -7.52 -12.15
C PHE A 18 -17.16 -6.50 -11.05
N LEU A 19 -16.10 -6.20 -10.31
CA LEU A 19 -16.09 -5.13 -9.30
C LEU A 19 -14.86 -4.25 -9.50
N ASP A 20 -15.07 -2.95 -9.47
CA ASP A 20 -14.03 -1.91 -9.49
C ASP A 20 -14.07 -1.15 -8.16
N LEU A 21 -12.92 -1.03 -7.50
CA LEU A 21 -12.74 -0.31 -6.24
C LEU A 21 -11.45 0.50 -6.29
N THR A 22 -11.38 1.53 -5.46
CA THR A 22 -10.12 2.23 -5.22
C THR A 22 -9.35 1.60 -4.05
N LEU A 23 -8.03 1.81 -4.03
CA LEU A 23 -7.18 1.41 -2.91
C LEU A 23 -7.70 2.01 -1.59
N GLU A 24 -8.03 3.31 -1.61
CA GLU A 24 -8.57 4.06 -0.47
C GLU A 24 -9.87 3.46 0.05
N GLU A 25 -10.81 3.06 -0.82
CA GLU A 25 -12.05 2.41 -0.39
C GLU A 25 -11.80 1.13 0.41
N LEU A 26 -10.82 0.32 -0.01
CA LEU A 26 -10.46 -0.91 0.69
C LEU A 26 -9.69 -0.67 1.98
N LEU A 27 -8.92 0.41 2.07
CA LEU A 27 -8.18 0.76 3.28
C LEU A 27 -9.07 1.42 4.33
N SER A 28 -9.98 2.30 3.91
CA SER A 28 -10.83 3.08 4.82
C SER A 28 -11.91 2.27 5.53
N ARG A 29 -12.20 1.03 5.08
CA ARG A 29 -13.29 0.21 5.62
C ARG A 29 -12.82 -1.22 5.93
N PRO A 30 -13.38 -1.88 6.94
CA PRO A 30 -13.15 -3.31 7.20
C PRO A 30 -13.52 -4.15 5.96
N ILE A 31 -12.69 -5.14 5.63
CA ILE A 31 -12.88 -6.01 4.45
C ILE A 31 -14.20 -6.80 4.53
N GLU A 32 -14.70 -7.05 5.74
CA GLU A 32 -15.96 -7.74 6.00
C GLU A 32 -17.16 -7.02 5.38
N ARG A 33 -17.10 -5.68 5.26
CA ARG A 33 -18.16 -4.91 4.58
C ARG A 33 -18.26 -5.17 3.08
N PHE A 34 -17.18 -5.67 2.50
CA PHE A 34 -17.14 -6.03 1.08
C PHE A 34 -17.37 -7.53 0.86
N ARG A 35 -17.37 -8.37 1.91
CA ARG A 35 -17.41 -9.84 1.79
C ARG A 35 -18.54 -10.34 0.89
N SER A 36 -19.77 -9.85 1.07
CA SER A 36 -20.91 -10.26 0.25
C SER A 36 -20.76 -9.87 -1.22
N ARG A 37 -20.22 -8.67 -1.48
CA ARG A 37 -19.95 -8.19 -2.85
C ARG A 37 -18.82 -8.97 -3.51
N LEU A 38 -17.78 -9.32 -2.74
CA LEU A 38 -16.60 -10.03 -3.21
C LEU A 38 -16.87 -11.52 -3.46
N ALA A 39 -17.85 -12.12 -2.78
CA ALA A 39 -18.16 -13.55 -2.89
C ALA A 39 -18.64 -13.97 -4.29
N SER A 40 -19.23 -13.05 -5.06
CA SER A 40 -19.76 -13.31 -6.41
C SER A 40 -18.88 -12.76 -7.54
N VAL A 41 -17.68 -12.26 -7.22
CA VAL A 41 -16.81 -11.56 -8.16
C VAL A 41 -15.78 -12.52 -8.75
N ASP A 42 -15.72 -12.58 -10.08
CA ASP A 42 -14.66 -13.29 -10.81
C ASP A 42 -13.46 -12.38 -11.07
N LEU A 43 -13.70 -11.08 -11.26
CA LEU A 43 -12.68 -10.08 -11.52
C LEU A 43 -12.87 -8.86 -10.62
N LEU A 44 -11.95 -8.68 -9.69
CA LEU A 44 -11.81 -7.45 -8.89
C LEU A 44 -10.66 -6.62 -9.47
N VAL A 45 -10.94 -5.39 -9.83
CA VAL A 45 -9.92 -4.40 -10.18
C VAL A 45 -9.81 -3.38 -9.05
N ILE A 46 -8.60 -3.16 -8.57
CA ILE A 46 -8.30 -2.16 -7.55
C ILE A 46 -7.34 -1.14 -8.18
N ARG A 47 -7.71 0.12 -8.10
CA ARG A 47 -6.96 1.21 -8.71
C ARG A 47 -6.48 2.21 -7.67
N THR A 48 -5.29 2.76 -7.91
CA THR A 48 -4.81 3.96 -7.24
C THR A 48 -4.10 4.85 -8.25
N GLN A 49 -4.20 6.16 -8.05
CA GLN A 49 -3.47 7.20 -8.78
C GLN A 49 -2.47 7.90 -7.86
N ASP A 50 -2.36 7.47 -6.61
CA ASP A 50 -1.53 8.11 -5.60
C ASP A 50 -0.06 8.24 -6.01
N PRO A 51 0.59 7.23 -6.65
CA PRO A 51 1.97 7.37 -7.09
C PRO A 51 2.19 8.57 -8.02
N ASP A 52 1.34 8.75 -9.03
CA ASP A 52 1.45 9.86 -9.98
C ASP A 52 1.13 11.20 -9.31
N GLN A 53 0.01 11.26 -8.59
CA GLN A 53 -0.41 12.50 -7.89
C GLN A 53 0.62 12.97 -6.87
N ILE A 54 1.19 12.05 -6.09
CA ILE A 54 2.25 12.35 -5.12
C ILE A 54 3.50 12.85 -5.83
N ALA A 55 3.92 12.16 -6.91
CA ALA A 55 5.13 12.51 -7.62
C ALA A 55 5.01 13.82 -8.38
N GLU A 56 3.86 14.11 -8.99
CA GLU A 56 3.59 15.38 -9.68
C GLU A 56 3.52 16.57 -8.72
N ASN A 57 2.87 16.40 -7.55
CA ASN A 57 2.65 17.48 -6.60
C ASN A 57 3.87 17.79 -5.72
N LEU A 58 4.62 16.77 -5.31
CA LEU A 58 5.75 16.91 -4.37
C LEU A 58 7.11 17.02 -5.07
N GLY A 59 7.18 16.65 -6.35
CA GLY A 59 8.42 16.46 -7.09
C GLY A 59 9.15 15.17 -6.69
N GLY A 60 9.95 14.63 -7.64
CA GLY A 60 10.50 13.27 -7.58
C GLY A 60 11.24 12.91 -6.30
N TRP A 61 12.06 13.83 -5.76
CA TRP A 61 12.84 13.55 -4.56
C TRP A 61 11.98 13.36 -3.31
N ARG A 62 11.01 14.24 -3.08
CA ARG A 62 10.12 14.16 -1.92
C ARG A 62 9.13 13.01 -2.05
N ALA A 63 8.67 12.74 -3.25
CA ALA A 63 7.73 11.67 -3.54
C ALA A 63 8.26 10.29 -3.13
N ARG A 64 9.57 10.01 -3.26
CA ARG A 64 10.15 8.69 -2.96
C ARG A 64 9.79 8.14 -1.58
N LYS A 65 9.73 9.01 -0.57
CA LYS A 65 9.33 8.60 0.78
C LYS A 65 7.89 8.08 0.81
N TYR A 66 6.98 8.86 0.22
CA TYR A 66 5.55 8.52 0.20
C TYR A 66 5.22 7.34 -0.71
N LEU A 67 5.98 7.12 -1.78
CA LEU A 67 5.81 5.94 -2.63
C LEU A 67 6.07 4.63 -1.87
N THR A 68 6.97 4.64 -0.87
CA THR A 68 7.19 3.50 0.00
C THR A 68 5.94 3.20 0.85
N ASP A 69 5.26 4.24 1.33
CA ASP A 69 4.02 4.10 2.09
C ASP A 69 2.90 3.51 1.22
N VAL A 70 2.75 3.99 -0.02
CA VAL A 70 1.77 3.42 -0.99
C VAL A 70 2.05 1.94 -1.26
N ILE A 71 3.31 1.53 -1.40
CA ILE A 71 3.67 0.11 -1.55
C ILE A 71 3.25 -0.70 -0.31
N GLY A 72 3.43 -0.15 0.88
CA GLY A 72 2.96 -0.74 2.14
C GLY A 72 1.44 -0.93 2.18
N GLU A 73 0.70 0.06 1.74
CA GLU A 73 -0.76 0.03 1.62
C GLU A 73 -1.24 -1.03 0.61
N MET A 74 -0.61 -1.10 -0.57
CA MET A 74 -0.88 -2.15 -1.55
C MET A 74 -0.63 -3.54 -0.98
N ALA A 75 0.47 -3.74 -0.26
CA ALA A 75 0.77 -5.00 0.41
C ALA A 75 -0.26 -5.35 1.50
N ALA A 76 -0.79 -4.36 2.23
CA ALA A 76 -1.87 -4.55 3.19
C ALA A 76 -3.18 -5.00 2.51
N VAL A 77 -3.52 -4.39 1.38
CA VAL A 77 -4.69 -4.81 0.59
C VAL A 77 -4.55 -6.22 0.05
N VAL A 78 -3.37 -6.60 -0.46
CA VAL A 78 -3.09 -7.99 -0.90
C VAL A 78 -3.37 -8.98 0.23
N ARG A 79 -2.88 -8.71 1.45
CA ARG A 79 -3.16 -9.56 2.62
C ARG A 79 -4.65 -9.63 2.96
N ARG A 80 -5.36 -8.50 2.94
CA ARG A 80 -6.81 -8.47 3.18
C ARG A 80 -7.58 -9.29 2.16
N LEU A 81 -7.23 -9.19 0.87
CA LEU A 81 -7.86 -9.96 -0.19
C LEU A 81 -7.65 -11.47 -0.02
N ALA A 82 -6.45 -11.87 0.43
CA ALA A 82 -6.16 -13.26 0.75
C ALA A 82 -7.10 -13.81 1.84
N THR A 83 -7.46 -13.02 2.86
CA THR A 83 -8.38 -13.45 3.93
C THR A 83 -9.82 -13.65 3.48
N VAL A 84 -10.23 -13.08 2.35
CA VAL A 84 -11.57 -13.24 1.78
C VAL A 84 -11.60 -14.18 0.57
N GLY A 85 -10.49 -14.89 0.30
CA GLY A 85 -10.45 -16.00 -0.64
C GLY A 85 -9.84 -15.72 -2.01
N PHE A 86 -9.27 -14.54 -2.24
CA PHE A 86 -8.52 -14.30 -3.47
C PHE A 86 -7.19 -15.05 -3.44
N SER A 87 -7.02 -16.01 -4.34
CA SER A 87 -5.81 -16.84 -4.45
C SER A 87 -4.82 -16.36 -5.51
N ASN A 88 -5.26 -15.59 -6.48
CA ASN A 88 -4.44 -15.04 -7.54
C ASN A 88 -4.62 -13.53 -7.58
N ILE A 89 -3.55 -12.81 -7.34
CA ILE A 89 -3.53 -11.34 -7.35
C ILE A 89 -2.43 -10.90 -8.30
N VAL A 90 -2.76 -10.03 -9.24
CA VAL A 90 -1.81 -9.45 -10.18
C VAL A 90 -1.68 -7.96 -9.89
N ILE A 91 -0.44 -7.51 -9.70
CA ILE A 91 -0.11 -6.09 -9.50
C ILE A 91 0.66 -5.63 -10.73
N SER A 92 0.22 -4.56 -11.34
CA SER A 92 0.88 -3.94 -12.48
C SER A 92 0.60 -2.43 -12.49
N ALA A 93 1.25 -1.71 -13.39
CA ALA A 93 1.01 -0.30 -13.66
C ALA A 93 0.67 -0.12 -15.14
N ASP A 94 0.10 1.01 -15.52
CA ASP A 94 -0.19 1.37 -16.90
C ASP A 94 1.04 1.99 -17.60
N HIS A 95 1.97 2.55 -16.85
CA HIS A 95 3.27 3.04 -17.30
C HIS A 95 4.30 2.99 -16.18
N GLY A 96 5.56 3.14 -16.54
CA GLY A 96 6.63 3.45 -15.62
C GLY A 96 6.89 4.96 -15.55
N HIS A 97 8.02 5.36 -14.98
CA HIS A 97 8.34 6.78 -14.82
C HIS A 97 9.84 7.06 -14.76
N VAL A 98 10.20 8.30 -15.04
CA VAL A 98 11.52 8.85 -14.79
C VAL A 98 11.44 9.92 -13.73
N MET A 99 12.27 9.80 -12.71
CA MET A 99 12.49 10.86 -11.70
C MET A 99 13.88 11.39 -11.84
N VAL A 100 13.99 12.73 -11.92
CA VAL A 100 15.26 13.45 -11.92
C VAL A 100 15.29 14.43 -10.75
N HIS A 101 16.49 14.79 -10.32
CA HIS A 101 16.63 15.80 -9.26
C HIS A 101 16.32 17.19 -9.80
N GLU A 102 16.88 17.48 -10.97
CA GLU A 102 16.82 18.79 -11.63
C GLU A 102 16.94 18.59 -13.14
N ILE A 103 16.33 19.47 -13.91
CA ILE A 103 16.52 19.59 -15.35
C ILE A 103 17.48 20.76 -15.61
N ALA A 104 18.70 20.43 -16.05
CA ALA A 104 19.67 21.43 -16.43
C ALA A 104 19.29 22.09 -17.78
N PRO A 105 19.76 23.33 -18.07
CA PRO A 105 19.49 23.99 -19.34
C PRO A 105 19.87 23.14 -20.58
N GLY A 106 20.94 22.35 -20.51
CA GLY A 106 21.38 21.44 -21.56
C GLY A 106 20.51 20.19 -21.76
N ASP A 107 19.57 19.94 -20.83
CA ASP A 107 18.63 18.81 -20.91
C ASP A 107 17.31 19.20 -21.57
N VAL A 108 17.12 20.49 -21.89
CA VAL A 108 15.97 20.97 -22.64
C VAL A 108 16.31 21.01 -24.11
N VAL A 109 15.52 20.30 -24.93
CA VAL A 109 15.68 20.29 -26.39
C VAL A 109 14.50 21.02 -27.06
N GLY A 110 14.77 21.70 -28.16
CA GLY A 110 13.73 22.35 -28.95
C GLY A 110 12.77 21.35 -29.55
N LYS A 111 11.49 21.70 -29.59
CA LYS A 111 10.50 20.91 -30.34
C LYS A 111 10.77 21.08 -31.83
N PRO A 112 10.94 19.97 -32.59
CA PRO A 112 11.12 20.08 -34.03
C PRO A 112 9.85 20.63 -34.71
N PRO A 113 9.98 21.27 -35.87
CA PRO A 113 8.84 21.66 -36.67
C PRO A 113 7.94 20.47 -36.97
N GLY A 114 6.64 20.64 -36.81
CA GLY A 114 5.68 19.55 -37.04
C GLY A 114 4.25 19.95 -36.76
N GLU A 115 3.34 19.10 -37.19
CA GLU A 115 1.92 19.14 -36.92
C GLU A 115 1.64 18.23 -35.71
N TRP A 116 1.73 18.77 -34.49
CA TRP A 116 1.65 18.00 -33.25
C TRP A 116 0.24 18.02 -32.69
N MET A 117 -0.44 16.87 -32.73
CA MET A 117 -1.76 16.64 -32.16
C MET A 117 -1.72 16.63 -30.63
N MET A 118 -0.61 16.12 -30.07
CA MET A 118 -0.35 16.09 -28.63
C MET A 118 1.10 16.48 -28.39
N ALA A 119 1.32 17.36 -27.43
CA ALA A 119 2.64 17.78 -26.98
C ALA A 119 2.75 17.64 -25.47
N LYS A 120 3.60 16.72 -25.04
CA LYS A 120 3.97 16.46 -23.65
C LYS A 120 5.41 16.90 -23.40
N ARG A 121 5.89 16.77 -22.16
CA ARG A 121 7.28 17.13 -21.82
C ARG A 121 8.31 16.18 -22.42
N ARG A 122 7.95 14.91 -22.65
CA ARG A 122 8.85 13.88 -23.16
C ARG A 122 8.35 13.19 -24.45
N SER A 123 7.23 13.60 -24.99
CA SER A 123 6.76 13.11 -26.27
C SER A 123 5.93 14.13 -27.04
N LEU A 124 5.99 14.04 -28.35
CA LEU A 124 5.11 14.74 -29.28
C LEU A 124 4.49 13.68 -30.20
N LEU A 125 3.17 13.70 -30.36
CA LEU A 125 2.45 12.82 -31.26
C LEU A 125 1.86 13.61 -32.41
N GLY A 126 2.06 13.15 -33.64
CA GLY A 126 1.56 13.84 -34.83
C GLY A 126 2.44 13.51 -36.04
N ARG A 127 2.85 14.55 -36.79
CA ARG A 127 3.69 14.46 -37.97
C ARG A 127 4.83 15.46 -37.91
N ALA A 128 6.05 14.94 -37.99
CA ALA A 128 7.24 15.78 -38.05
C ALA A 128 7.41 16.34 -39.49
N LEU A 129 7.68 17.63 -39.61
CA LEU A 129 8.05 18.25 -40.90
C LEU A 129 9.57 18.24 -41.10
N ALA A 130 10.34 18.23 -40.03
CA ALA A 130 11.79 18.10 -40.04
C ALA A 130 12.31 17.47 -38.76
N ALA A 131 13.41 16.74 -38.87
CA ALA A 131 14.16 16.26 -37.72
C ALA A 131 14.90 17.41 -37.03
N GLY A 132 15.03 17.33 -35.70
CA GLY A 132 15.80 18.29 -34.91
C GLY A 132 16.97 17.60 -34.18
N PRO A 133 17.94 18.36 -33.70
CA PRO A 133 19.01 17.82 -32.88
C PRO A 133 18.49 17.32 -31.53
N GLY A 134 19.01 16.20 -31.06
CA GLY A 134 18.66 15.64 -29.73
C GLY A 134 17.28 15.01 -29.62
N VAL A 135 16.63 14.70 -30.73
CA VAL A 135 15.34 13.99 -30.78
C VAL A 135 15.39 12.79 -31.71
N VAL A 136 14.51 11.84 -31.44
CA VAL A 136 14.25 10.68 -32.32
C VAL A 136 12.78 10.72 -32.75
N ILE A 137 12.57 10.49 -34.04
CA ILE A 137 11.24 10.40 -34.63
C ILE A 137 11.03 8.95 -35.07
N LEU A 138 9.96 8.34 -34.60
CA LEU A 138 9.57 6.94 -34.89
C LEU A 138 8.17 6.90 -35.47
N LYS A 139 7.88 5.89 -36.29
CA LYS A 139 6.50 5.59 -36.65
C LYS A 139 5.72 5.13 -35.43
N ALA A 140 4.59 5.77 -35.15
CA ALA A 140 3.75 5.50 -33.98
C ALA A 140 3.36 4.02 -33.85
N GLY A 141 3.04 3.37 -34.99
CA GLY A 141 2.73 1.94 -35.04
C GLY A 141 3.88 1.02 -34.63
N HIS A 142 5.15 1.42 -34.85
CA HIS A 142 6.31 0.63 -34.44
C HIS A 142 6.50 0.56 -32.92
N VAL A 143 5.95 1.53 -32.18
CA VAL A 143 5.96 1.56 -30.71
C VAL A 143 4.60 1.21 -30.11
N GLY A 144 3.71 0.57 -30.92
CA GLY A 144 2.42 0.07 -30.45
C GLY A 144 1.31 1.12 -30.32
N ILE A 145 1.55 2.37 -30.74
CA ILE A 145 0.53 3.43 -30.74
C ILE A 145 -0.37 3.21 -31.96
N GLN A 146 -1.68 3.12 -31.70
CA GLN A 146 -2.71 2.96 -32.71
C GLN A 146 -3.56 4.22 -32.81
N GLY A 147 -4.00 4.55 -34.03
CA GLY A 147 -4.85 5.70 -34.32
C GLY A 147 -4.21 6.66 -35.30
N ASP A 148 -4.67 7.90 -35.30
CA ASP A 148 -4.30 8.92 -36.31
C ASP A 148 -2.89 9.46 -36.26
N PRO A 149 -2.13 9.50 -35.11
CA PRO A 149 -0.77 10.00 -35.17
C PRO A 149 0.14 9.04 -35.93
N ASP A 150 0.74 9.55 -37.03
CA ASP A 150 1.70 8.76 -37.83
C ASP A 150 3.02 8.56 -37.11
N GLU A 151 3.41 9.52 -36.30
CA GLU A 151 4.74 9.60 -35.71
C GLU A 151 4.70 10.00 -34.24
N ILE A 152 5.69 9.48 -33.50
CA ILE A 152 6.05 9.96 -32.17
C ILE A 152 7.46 10.54 -32.23
N CYS A 153 7.62 11.75 -31.69
CA CYS A 153 8.92 12.36 -31.49
C CYS A 153 9.25 12.40 -30.00
N VAL A 154 10.43 11.90 -29.65
CA VAL A 154 10.91 11.83 -28.27
C VAL A 154 12.31 12.39 -28.14
N PRO A 155 12.67 13.03 -27.01
CA PRO A 155 14.03 13.47 -26.78
C PRO A 155 14.95 12.29 -26.46
N VAL A 156 16.22 12.42 -26.82
CA VAL A 156 17.25 11.40 -26.56
C VAL A 156 17.60 11.38 -25.06
N GLY A 157 17.71 10.21 -24.48
CA GLY A 157 18.07 10.01 -23.08
C GLY A 157 17.02 10.55 -22.11
N PHE A 158 17.46 11.31 -21.10
CA PHE A 158 16.56 11.89 -20.10
C PHE A 158 16.17 13.35 -20.40
N LYS A 159 16.47 13.84 -21.59
CA LYS A 159 16.12 15.20 -22.03
C LYS A 159 14.61 15.39 -22.12
N VAL A 160 14.19 16.64 -22.13
CA VAL A 160 12.77 17.06 -22.14
C VAL A 160 12.55 18.17 -23.16
N PHE A 161 11.31 18.33 -23.63
CA PHE A 161 10.92 19.46 -24.47
C PHE A 161 10.59 20.73 -23.68
N SER A 162 10.32 20.58 -22.38
CA SER A 162 10.07 21.72 -21.47
C SER A 162 10.47 21.37 -20.04
N ALA A 163 11.14 22.32 -19.38
CA ALA A 163 11.49 22.23 -17.96
C ALA A 163 10.26 22.41 -17.04
N GLY A 164 10.50 22.41 -15.73
CA GLY A 164 9.49 22.72 -14.70
C GLY A 164 8.83 21.51 -14.05
N ALA A 165 9.35 20.31 -14.30
CA ALA A 165 8.97 19.10 -13.56
C ALA A 165 10.21 18.24 -13.30
N SER A 166 10.12 17.34 -12.33
CA SER A 166 11.15 16.36 -12.01
C SER A 166 10.64 14.91 -12.08
N TYR A 167 9.39 14.75 -12.47
CA TYR A 167 8.71 13.46 -12.67
C TYR A 167 8.08 13.44 -14.07
N PHE A 168 8.32 12.35 -14.79
CA PHE A 168 7.88 12.20 -16.19
C PHE A 168 7.46 10.76 -16.44
N HIS A 169 6.42 10.55 -17.24
CA HIS A 169 5.89 9.25 -17.62
C HIS A 169 5.34 9.20 -19.06
N GLU A 170 5.63 10.24 -19.87
CA GLU A 170 5.02 10.38 -21.19
C GLU A 170 5.97 9.98 -22.34
N GLY A 171 7.20 9.55 -22.02
CA GLY A 171 8.21 9.14 -22.99
C GLY A 171 8.17 7.64 -23.31
N ILE A 172 9.18 7.21 -24.06
CA ILE A 172 9.39 5.79 -24.44
C ILE A 172 10.71 5.22 -23.93
N SER A 173 11.32 5.84 -22.91
CA SER A 173 12.49 5.24 -22.26
C SER A 173 12.11 3.91 -21.60
N LEU A 174 13.08 3.05 -21.34
CA LEU A 174 12.83 1.78 -20.65
C LEU A 174 12.14 2.00 -19.29
N GLN A 175 12.51 3.07 -18.59
CA GLN A 175 11.93 3.42 -17.30
C GLN A 175 10.46 3.84 -17.40
N GLU A 176 10.03 4.40 -18.52
CA GLU A 176 8.65 4.83 -18.78
C GLU A 176 7.80 3.72 -19.41
N ALA A 177 8.42 2.90 -20.28
CA ALA A 177 7.72 1.90 -21.07
C ALA A 177 7.65 0.51 -20.42
N LEU A 178 8.59 0.17 -19.52
CA LEU A 178 8.59 -1.12 -18.83
C LEU A 178 7.82 -1.00 -17.51
N VAL A 179 6.85 -1.87 -17.34
CA VAL A 179 6.09 -2.00 -16.11
C VAL A 179 6.27 -3.39 -15.50
N PRO A 180 6.32 -3.50 -14.16
CA PRO A 180 6.35 -4.80 -13.52
C PRO A 180 5.00 -5.49 -13.65
N VAL A 181 5.01 -6.81 -13.75
CA VAL A 181 3.84 -7.65 -13.56
C VAL A 181 4.16 -8.63 -12.44
N ILE A 182 3.63 -8.34 -11.25
CA ILE A 182 3.85 -9.15 -10.06
C ILE A 182 2.64 -10.06 -9.87
N VAL A 183 2.87 -11.37 -9.88
CA VAL A 183 1.82 -12.37 -9.65
C VAL A 183 2.00 -12.94 -8.24
N VAL A 184 1.05 -12.61 -7.37
CA VAL A 184 0.97 -13.15 -6.01
C VAL A 184 0.01 -14.34 -6.04
N ARG A 185 0.53 -15.53 -5.71
CA ARG A 185 -0.28 -16.74 -5.53
C ARG A 185 -0.34 -17.06 -4.04
N VAL A 186 -1.53 -16.94 -3.48
CA VAL A 186 -1.78 -17.33 -2.10
C VAL A 186 -1.82 -18.85 -2.04
N ARG A 187 -0.83 -19.47 -1.41
CA ARG A 187 -0.77 -20.91 -1.21
C ARG A 187 -1.60 -21.28 0.01
N GLY A 188 -2.60 -22.13 -0.21
CA GLY A 188 -3.55 -22.50 0.82
C GLY A 188 -4.69 -21.49 0.92
N SER A 189 -5.90 -21.97 1.11
CA SER A 189 -7.04 -21.09 1.36
C SER A 189 -6.91 -20.52 2.76
N LEU A 190 -6.54 -19.24 2.88
CA LEU A 190 -6.77 -18.51 4.13
C LEU A 190 -8.27 -18.37 4.42
N ALA A 191 -9.11 -18.69 3.45
CA ALA A 191 -10.58 -18.73 3.54
C ALA A 191 -11.12 -20.04 4.16
N GLY A 192 -10.40 -20.67 5.03
CA GLY A 192 -10.87 -21.93 5.68
C GLY A 192 -9.86 -22.55 6.61
N GLN A 193 -8.64 -22.12 6.58
CA GLN A 193 -7.62 -22.51 7.56
C GLN A 193 -7.57 -21.42 8.63
N GLY A 194 -7.96 -21.80 9.79
CA GLY A 194 -8.05 -21.11 11.05
C GLY A 194 -7.44 -19.72 11.04
N ARG A 195 -8.32 -18.73 11.10
CA ARG A 195 -8.00 -17.39 11.58
C ARG A 195 -6.85 -17.51 12.57
N ARG A 196 -5.71 -16.88 12.32
CA ARG A 196 -4.71 -16.71 13.38
C ARG A 196 -5.50 -16.15 14.57
N GLU A 197 -5.70 -16.97 15.56
CA GLU A 197 -6.41 -16.57 16.74
C GLU A 197 -5.36 -16.09 17.73
N ILE A 198 -5.26 -14.77 17.86
CA ILE A 198 -4.43 -14.19 18.89
C ILE A 198 -5.31 -14.01 20.11
N SER A 199 -4.91 -14.65 21.18
CA SER A 199 -5.50 -14.43 22.49
C SER A 199 -4.54 -13.69 23.40
N VAL A 200 -5.08 -12.80 24.20
CA VAL A 200 -4.36 -12.09 25.25
C VAL A 200 -5.04 -12.32 26.59
N ARG A 201 -4.27 -12.73 27.55
CA ARG A 201 -4.77 -13.02 28.90
C ARG A 201 -3.88 -12.40 29.96
N TYR A 202 -4.52 -11.99 31.03
CA TYR A 202 -3.86 -11.68 32.29
C TYR A 202 -4.38 -12.62 33.38
N ARG A 203 -3.61 -12.79 34.43
CA ARG A 203 -3.95 -13.73 35.55
C ARG A 203 -5.23 -13.38 36.32
N SER A 204 -5.75 -12.15 36.15
CA SER A 204 -6.89 -11.59 36.87
C SER A 204 -7.65 -10.61 35.96
N ASP A 205 -8.84 -10.18 36.39
CA ASP A 205 -9.62 -9.09 35.76
C ASP A 205 -9.15 -7.69 36.18
N ARG A 206 -8.13 -7.62 37.07
CA ARG A 206 -7.59 -6.37 37.62
C ARG A 206 -6.07 -6.43 37.77
N PHE A 207 -5.43 -5.29 37.67
CA PHE A 207 -3.99 -5.15 37.90
C PHE A 207 -3.72 -4.35 39.18
N THR A 208 -2.71 -4.79 39.95
CA THR A 208 -2.26 -4.22 41.21
C THR A 208 -0.80 -3.75 41.15
N SER A 209 -0.22 -3.73 39.97
CA SER A 209 1.13 -3.27 39.68
C SER A 209 1.12 -2.55 38.36
N ARG A 210 1.98 -1.53 38.21
CA ARG A 210 2.14 -0.82 36.92
C ARG A 210 2.79 -1.67 35.84
N VAL A 211 3.43 -2.76 36.18
CA VAL A 211 3.91 -3.76 35.23
C VAL A 211 2.90 -4.90 35.17
N ILE A 212 2.25 -5.05 34.04
CA ILE A 212 1.23 -6.07 33.77
C ILE A 212 1.85 -7.17 32.91
N GLY A 213 2.06 -8.36 33.48
CA GLY A 213 2.59 -9.51 32.74
C GLY A 213 1.50 -10.22 31.95
N LEU A 214 1.38 -9.93 30.67
CA LEU A 214 0.41 -10.56 29.79
C LEU A 214 0.94 -11.89 29.25
N ARG A 215 0.00 -12.78 28.96
CA ARG A 215 0.23 -14.00 28.17
C ARG A 215 -0.46 -13.82 26.83
N VAL A 216 0.34 -13.81 25.78
CA VAL A 216 -0.15 -13.67 24.40
C VAL A 216 0.14 -14.98 23.68
N GLU A 217 -0.91 -15.59 23.19
CA GLU A 217 -0.84 -16.84 22.42
C GLU A 217 -1.28 -16.59 20.99
N CYS A 218 -0.48 -17.05 20.05
CA CYS A 218 -0.81 -17.07 18.64
C CYS A 218 -1.14 -18.51 18.25
N SER A 219 -2.43 -18.86 18.20
CA SER A 219 -2.91 -20.16 17.74
C SER A 219 -3.42 -20.09 16.31
N GLY A 220 -3.36 -21.23 15.60
CA GLY A 220 -3.77 -21.32 14.20
C GLY A 220 -2.74 -22.07 13.36
N LEU A 221 -3.19 -22.71 12.30
CA LEU A 221 -2.39 -23.58 11.43
C LEU A 221 -1.49 -22.84 10.45
N ASP A 222 -0.92 -21.70 10.83
CA ASP A 222 -0.05 -20.96 9.93
C ASP A 222 1.43 -21.19 10.23
N PHE A 223 2.01 -21.83 9.30
CA PHE A 223 3.29 -22.45 9.16
C PHE A 223 4.50 -21.57 9.58
N GLY A 224 4.79 -21.55 10.88
CA GLY A 224 6.15 -21.37 11.35
C GLY A 224 6.79 -19.98 11.26
N GLU A 225 6.15 -18.99 10.64
CA GLU A 225 6.72 -17.65 10.61
C GLU A 225 6.27 -16.81 11.82
N PRO A 226 7.21 -16.26 12.58
CA PRO A 226 6.92 -15.33 13.66
C PRO A 226 6.12 -14.12 13.16
N ILE A 227 5.19 -13.64 13.98
CA ILE A 227 4.44 -12.42 13.67
C ILE A 227 4.87 -11.28 14.59
N ARG A 228 4.88 -10.06 14.05
CA ARG A 228 5.15 -8.85 14.82
C ARG A 228 3.85 -8.17 15.18
N VAL A 229 3.76 -7.70 16.42
CA VAL A 229 2.59 -6.99 16.95
C VAL A 229 3.04 -5.82 17.81
N ARG A 230 2.21 -4.77 17.90
CA ARG A 230 2.32 -3.79 18.98
C ARG A 230 1.38 -4.20 20.09
N VAL A 231 1.85 -4.07 21.33
CA VAL A 231 1.09 -4.36 22.55
C VAL A 231 0.97 -3.07 23.34
N GLU A 232 -0.21 -2.51 23.38
CA GLU A 232 -0.47 -1.18 23.93
C GLU A 232 -1.65 -1.22 24.90
N ALA A 233 -1.60 -0.38 25.93
CA ALA A 233 -2.70 -0.15 26.88
C ALA A 233 -3.36 1.18 26.57
N TYR A 234 -4.67 1.20 26.53
CA TYR A 234 -5.48 2.38 26.21
C TYR A 234 -6.42 2.74 27.36
N GLU A 235 -6.65 4.03 27.57
CA GLU A 235 -7.68 4.53 28.48
C GLU A 235 -9.06 4.41 27.82
N GLY A 236 -9.74 3.28 28.07
CA GLY A 236 -11.08 3.00 27.52
C GLY A 236 -11.07 2.31 26.16
N THR A 237 -12.28 2.08 25.65
CA THR A 237 -12.53 1.23 24.45
C THR A 237 -12.75 2.01 23.16
N SER A 238 -12.74 3.34 23.23
CA SER A 238 -12.93 4.22 22.07
C SER A 238 -11.79 4.06 21.05
N ALA A 239 -12.10 4.27 19.77
CA ALA A 239 -11.08 4.36 18.71
C ALA A 239 -10.14 5.57 18.90
N LYS A 240 -10.58 6.58 19.65
CA LYS A 240 -9.78 7.79 19.97
C LYS A 240 -9.20 7.76 21.40
N ALA A 241 -9.20 6.60 22.04
CA ALA A 241 -8.64 6.46 23.39
C ALA A 241 -7.13 6.76 23.38
N SER A 242 -6.65 7.40 24.44
CA SER A 242 -5.23 7.69 24.61
C SER A 242 -4.46 6.44 25.00
N ILE A 243 -3.22 6.30 24.51
CA ILE A 243 -2.29 5.27 24.96
C ILE A 243 -1.81 5.67 26.34
N VAL A 244 -1.89 4.73 27.29
CA VAL A 244 -1.50 4.89 28.70
C VAL A 244 -0.50 3.81 29.15
N GLY A 245 0.07 3.10 28.21
CA GLY A 245 1.12 2.12 28.45
C GLY A 245 1.46 1.31 27.19
N GLU A 246 2.66 0.73 27.18
CA GLU A 246 3.15 -0.07 26.06
C GLU A 246 3.96 -1.27 26.57
N ALA A 247 4.28 -2.20 25.66
CA ALA A 247 5.15 -3.33 25.98
C ALA A 247 6.49 -2.82 26.55
N ALA A 248 6.86 -3.31 27.71
CA ALA A 248 8.17 -3.06 28.31
C ALA A 248 9.24 -3.98 27.72
N ASP A 249 10.50 -3.73 28.01
CA ASP A 249 11.61 -4.52 27.49
C ASP A 249 11.49 -5.98 27.91
N CYS A 250 11.55 -6.85 26.91
CA CYS A 250 11.56 -8.30 27.06
C CYS A 250 12.25 -8.95 25.85
N GLU A 251 12.60 -10.22 25.94
CA GLU A 251 13.30 -10.97 24.88
C GLU A 251 12.55 -10.95 23.54
N ALA A 252 11.23 -10.90 23.58
CA ALA A 252 10.40 -10.89 22.36
C ALA A 252 10.21 -9.50 21.72
N ARG A 253 10.63 -8.41 22.40
CA ARG A 253 10.46 -7.03 21.94
C ARG A 253 11.70 -6.54 21.20
N ASP A 254 11.49 -5.95 20.04
CA ASP A 254 12.54 -5.23 19.28
C ASP A 254 12.72 -3.83 19.89
N GLU A 255 13.96 -3.51 20.31
CA GLU A 255 14.27 -2.23 20.98
C GLU A 255 14.05 -1.00 20.09
N ARG A 256 14.17 -1.15 18.78
CA ARG A 256 14.06 -0.04 17.83
C ARG A 256 12.64 0.23 17.38
N THR A 257 11.87 -0.84 17.10
CA THR A 257 10.50 -0.72 16.57
C THR A 257 9.44 -0.81 17.65
N HIS A 258 9.81 -1.26 18.86
CA HIS A 258 8.92 -1.55 20.00
C HIS A 258 7.88 -2.65 19.68
N GLU A 259 8.09 -3.39 18.59
CA GLU A 259 7.24 -4.50 18.19
C GLU A 259 7.62 -5.77 18.95
N VAL A 260 6.61 -6.56 19.29
CA VAL A 260 6.77 -7.85 19.96
C VAL A 260 6.64 -8.97 18.92
N THR A 261 7.58 -9.89 18.91
CA THR A 261 7.58 -11.06 18.03
C THR A 261 6.88 -12.22 18.72
N LEU A 262 5.77 -12.69 18.15
CA LEU A 262 5.03 -13.86 18.63
C LEU A 262 5.38 -15.09 17.79
N GLN A 263 5.67 -16.19 18.45
CA GLN A 263 5.91 -17.48 17.79
C GLN A 263 4.58 -18.24 17.64
N PRO A 264 4.23 -18.76 16.46
CA PRO A 264 3.03 -19.56 16.26
C PRO A 264 3.05 -20.82 17.13
N GLY A 265 1.94 -21.08 17.81
CA GLY A 265 1.79 -22.25 18.70
C GLY A 265 2.49 -22.13 20.04
N ALA A 266 3.10 -20.98 20.35
CA ALA A 266 3.74 -20.73 21.64
C ALA A 266 3.08 -19.60 22.42
N GLU A 267 3.10 -19.68 23.73
CA GLU A 267 2.72 -18.58 24.62
C GLU A 267 3.92 -17.65 24.79
N THR A 268 3.73 -16.38 24.51
CA THR A 268 4.73 -15.32 24.73
C THR A 268 4.34 -14.48 25.94
N GLN A 269 5.25 -14.30 26.87
CA GLN A 269 5.05 -13.41 28.00
C GLN A 269 5.48 -12.00 27.61
N VAL A 270 4.55 -11.05 27.73
CA VAL A 270 4.76 -9.65 27.37
C VAL A 270 4.44 -8.76 28.56
N PRO A 271 5.46 -8.18 29.20
CA PRO A 271 5.22 -7.16 30.21
C PRO A 271 4.75 -5.86 29.55
N VAL A 272 3.72 -5.24 30.10
CA VAL A 272 3.23 -3.91 29.69
C VAL A 272 3.44 -2.96 30.86
N LEU A 273 4.09 -1.84 30.60
CA LEU A 273 4.31 -0.78 31.58
C LEU A 273 3.21 0.27 31.42
N ILE A 274 2.45 0.50 32.50
CA ILE A 274 1.43 1.54 32.57
C ILE A 274 2.06 2.85 33.04
N ASP A 275 1.70 3.93 32.40
CA ASP A 275 2.20 5.27 32.68
C ASP A 275 2.06 5.63 34.17
N PRO A 276 3.09 6.25 34.77
CA PRO A 276 3.06 6.64 36.19
C PRO A 276 1.88 7.56 36.52
N ASP A 277 1.49 8.41 35.62
CA ASP A 277 0.44 9.41 35.83
C ASP A 277 -0.99 8.87 35.55
N PHE A 278 -1.08 7.63 35.03
CA PHE A 278 -2.39 7.04 34.78
C PHE A 278 -3.10 6.69 36.08
N SER A 279 -4.33 7.22 36.23
CA SER A 279 -5.20 7.02 37.39
C SER A 279 -6.62 6.59 37.02
N GLY A 280 -6.87 6.33 35.73
CA GLY A 280 -8.17 5.89 35.25
C GLY A 280 -8.61 4.56 35.84
N PRO A 281 -9.94 4.25 35.85
CA PRO A 281 -10.49 3.07 36.53
C PRO A 281 -10.19 1.75 35.80
N LYS A 282 -9.84 1.79 34.51
CA LYS A 282 -9.57 0.61 33.70
C LYS A 282 -8.73 0.93 32.48
N VAL A 283 -8.07 -0.10 31.93
CA VAL A 283 -7.36 -0.06 30.66
C VAL A 283 -7.87 -1.14 29.72
N GLU A 284 -7.83 -0.87 28.42
CA GLU A 284 -7.99 -1.87 27.38
C GLU A 284 -6.60 -2.17 26.77
N ILE A 285 -6.12 -3.37 26.97
CA ILE A 285 -4.93 -3.89 26.26
C ILE A 285 -5.33 -4.24 24.83
N ARG A 286 -4.56 -3.79 23.86
CA ARG A 286 -4.75 -4.11 22.43
C ARG A 286 -3.51 -4.76 21.87
N ILE A 287 -3.72 -5.86 21.15
CA ILE A 287 -2.70 -6.49 20.31
C ILE A 287 -2.98 -6.03 18.88
N ILE A 288 -2.06 -5.26 18.31
CA ILE A 288 -2.29 -4.50 17.08
C ILE A 288 -1.30 -4.96 16.00
N ASP A 289 -1.79 -5.19 14.80
CA ASP A 289 -0.95 -5.35 13.62
C ASP A 289 -0.21 -4.04 13.33
N PRO A 290 1.11 -3.99 13.40
CA PRO A 290 1.87 -2.75 13.22
C PRO A 290 1.77 -2.17 11.80
N GLN A 291 1.42 -3.01 10.81
CA GLN A 291 1.34 -2.60 9.42
C GLN A 291 -0.04 -2.09 9.01
N THR A 292 -1.10 -2.63 9.60
CA THR A 292 -2.48 -2.31 9.21
C THR A 292 -3.25 -1.56 10.28
N GLY A 293 -2.73 -1.48 11.52
CA GLY A 293 -3.44 -0.91 12.66
C GLY A 293 -4.66 -1.73 13.12
N VAL A 294 -4.84 -2.93 12.56
CA VAL A 294 -5.96 -3.81 12.93
C VAL A 294 -5.72 -4.40 14.32
N ILE A 295 -6.73 -4.31 15.18
CA ILE A 295 -6.69 -4.92 16.50
C ILE A 295 -7.04 -6.40 16.36
N TRP A 296 -6.09 -7.28 16.69
CA TRP A 296 -6.26 -8.74 16.62
C TRP A 296 -6.84 -9.34 17.91
N ALA A 297 -6.47 -8.76 19.06
CA ALA A 297 -7.00 -9.20 20.36
C ALA A 297 -7.14 -8.03 21.33
N ARG A 298 -8.03 -8.18 22.31
CA ARG A 298 -8.29 -7.20 23.36
C ARG A 298 -8.44 -7.88 24.72
N CYS A 299 -8.02 -7.18 25.77
CA CYS A 299 -8.26 -7.58 27.15
C CYS A 299 -8.51 -6.32 27.99
N GLU A 300 -9.65 -6.25 28.68
CA GLU A 300 -9.98 -5.14 29.60
C GLU A 300 -9.56 -5.52 31.01
N LEU A 301 -8.87 -4.62 31.70
CA LEU A 301 -8.41 -4.81 33.07
C LEU A 301 -8.79 -3.61 33.94
N ARG A 302 -9.30 -3.87 35.14
CA ARG A 302 -9.59 -2.85 36.14
C ARG A 302 -8.31 -2.41 36.83
N ASN A 303 -8.23 -1.12 37.12
CA ASN A 303 -7.13 -0.56 37.90
C ASN A 303 -7.40 -0.74 39.39
N ALA A 304 -6.55 -1.49 40.07
CA ALA A 304 -6.61 -1.71 41.52
C ALA A 304 -5.24 -1.39 42.16
N LEU A 305 -4.56 -0.34 41.67
CA LEU A 305 -3.26 0.11 42.20
C LEU A 305 -3.33 0.73 43.58
N LEU A 306 -4.54 1.23 43.98
CA LEU A 306 -4.78 1.91 45.27
C LEU A 306 -5.74 1.14 46.16
N GLU A 307 -6.18 -0.05 45.80
CA GLU A 307 -6.89 -0.99 46.63
C GLU A 307 -5.90 -1.84 47.45
#